data_4b6a76678c4911b0a0f31f3848de3dfd
#
_entry.id   4b6a76678c4911b0a0f31f3848de3dfd
#
_cell.length_a   1.000
_cell.length_b   1.000
_cell.length_c   1.000
_cell.angle_alpha   90.00
_cell.angle_beta   90.00
_cell.angle_gamma   90.00
#
_symmetry.space_group_name_H-M   'P 1'
#
loop_
_entity.id
_entity.type
_entity.pdbx_description
1 polymer ?
#
loop_
_entity_poly.entity_id
_entity_poly.type
_entity_poly.pdbx_seq_one_letter_code
_entity_poly.pdbx_strand_id
1 'polypeptide(L)'
;GPLGGVVPLSEIENLNLDFQEFTAKGFMLGHASVVSIPKDFSMAEYIHHLFEFSAEESCGKCFPGRLGSYRGKEMFDQAKKKTAKIPLKLLEELLVTMKKGCLCALCGAIPTPIQNILKYFGDEMKNDMVKDN
;
A
#
# COMPACT_ATOMS: atom_id res chain seq x y z
N GLY A 1 10.45 3.82 -6.46
CA GLY A 1 10.62 2.80 -5.40
C GLY A 1 9.29 2.26 -4.88
N PRO A 2 9.31 1.27 -3.99
CA PRO A 2 8.08 0.57 -3.51
C PRO A 2 6.99 1.48 -2.99
N LEU A 3 7.34 2.57 -2.32
CA LEU A 3 6.37 3.54 -1.79
C LEU A 3 5.84 4.53 -2.83
N GLY A 4 6.39 4.54 -4.03
CA GLY A 4 5.93 5.40 -5.13
C GLY A 4 4.66 4.90 -5.83
N GLY A 5 4.31 3.65 -5.64
CA GLY A 5 3.13 3.04 -6.25
C GLY A 5 3.45 1.73 -6.95
N VAL A 6 2.40 0.99 -7.27
CA VAL A 6 2.47 -0.23 -8.08
C VAL A 6 1.80 0.05 -9.42
N VAL A 7 2.58 -0.04 -10.47
CA VAL A 7 2.13 0.23 -11.84
C VAL A 7 1.84 -1.11 -12.53
N PRO A 8 0.59 -1.38 -12.94
CA PRO A 8 0.28 -2.60 -13.67
C PRO A 8 0.86 -2.55 -15.09
N LEU A 9 1.17 -3.70 -15.65
CA LEU A 9 1.77 -3.80 -16.98
C LEU A 9 0.95 -3.07 -18.06
N SER A 10 -0.38 -3.10 -17.95
CA SER A 10 -1.30 -2.40 -18.86
C SER A 10 -1.13 -0.87 -18.89
N GLU A 11 -0.60 -0.27 -17.83
CA GLU A 11 -0.36 1.17 -17.75
C GLU A 11 1.05 1.56 -18.19
N ILE A 12 2.02 0.61 -18.12
CA ILE A 12 3.44 0.91 -18.38
C ILE A 12 3.67 1.38 -19.83
N GLU A 13 3.01 0.76 -20.80
CA GLU A 13 3.20 1.08 -22.22
C GLU A 13 2.79 2.52 -22.57
N ASN A 14 1.89 3.11 -21.77
CA ASN A 14 1.34 4.44 -21.97
C ASN A 14 1.76 5.42 -20.86
N LEU A 15 2.86 5.15 -20.18
CA LEU A 15 3.35 5.95 -19.06
C LEU A 15 4.77 6.42 -19.32
N ASN A 16 4.92 7.71 -19.63
CA ASN A 16 6.25 8.30 -19.74
C ASN A 16 6.86 8.50 -18.36
N LEU A 17 8.18 8.43 -18.28
CA LEU A 17 8.92 8.60 -17.02
C LEU A 17 8.99 10.09 -16.64
N ASP A 18 7.83 10.65 -16.30
CA ASP A 18 7.61 12.05 -16.01
C ASP A 18 6.83 12.23 -14.70
N PHE A 19 7.21 13.22 -13.88
CA PHE A 19 6.60 13.47 -12.57
C PHE A 19 5.11 13.84 -12.65
N GLN A 20 4.74 14.64 -13.64
CA GLN A 20 3.36 15.11 -13.80
C GLN A 20 2.46 13.98 -14.26
N GLU A 21 2.93 13.19 -15.21
CA GLU A 21 2.17 12.06 -15.74
C GLU A 21 1.98 10.95 -14.71
N PHE A 22 3.03 10.58 -13.94
CA PHE A 22 2.91 9.66 -12.82
C PHE A 22 1.88 10.14 -11.80
N THR A 23 1.97 11.41 -11.41
CA THR A 23 1.04 11.99 -10.43
C THR A 23 -0.39 12.01 -10.95
N ALA A 24 -0.61 12.37 -12.21
CA ALA A 24 -1.93 12.41 -12.83
C ALA A 24 -2.61 11.03 -12.87
N LYS A 25 -1.82 9.96 -12.99
CA LYS A 25 -2.30 8.56 -12.96
C LYS A 25 -2.37 7.96 -11.55
N GLY A 26 -2.02 8.72 -10.51
CA GLY A 26 -2.07 8.28 -9.12
C GLY A 26 -0.85 7.47 -8.67
N PHE A 27 0.28 7.64 -9.36
CA PHE A 27 1.57 7.08 -8.98
C PHE A 27 2.53 8.19 -8.54
N MET A 28 3.62 7.81 -7.93
CA MET A 28 4.72 8.72 -7.60
C MET A 28 6.03 8.18 -8.16
N LEU A 29 6.76 9.01 -8.90
CA LEU A 29 8.05 8.62 -9.45
C LEU A 29 9.12 8.45 -8.36
N GLY A 30 9.08 9.28 -7.33
CA GLY A 30 10.03 9.25 -6.22
C GLY A 30 11.48 9.40 -6.71
N HIS A 31 12.35 8.47 -6.31
CA HIS A 31 13.75 8.41 -6.75
C HIS A 31 13.96 7.66 -8.09
N ALA A 32 12.88 7.40 -8.82
CA ALA A 32 12.90 6.65 -10.09
C ALA A 32 13.50 5.24 -10.00
N SER A 33 13.58 4.65 -8.81
CA SER A 33 13.95 3.25 -8.69
C SER A 33 12.79 2.35 -9.11
N VAL A 34 13.10 1.29 -9.86
CA VAL A 34 12.12 0.33 -10.39
C VAL A 34 12.37 -1.03 -9.76
N VAL A 35 11.30 -1.64 -9.25
CA VAL A 35 11.30 -3.01 -8.75
C VAL A 35 10.31 -3.81 -9.59
N SER A 36 10.76 -4.88 -10.22
CA SER A 36 9.89 -5.81 -10.93
C SER A 36 9.34 -6.85 -9.95
N ILE A 37 8.02 -6.95 -9.87
CA ILE A 37 7.34 -7.93 -9.01
C ILE A 37 6.94 -9.12 -9.90
N PRO A 38 7.34 -10.35 -9.55
CA PRO A 38 6.93 -11.56 -10.29
C PRO A 38 5.40 -11.70 -10.31
N LYS A 39 4.87 -12.25 -11.40
CA LYS A 39 3.42 -12.39 -11.61
C LYS A 39 2.73 -13.29 -10.57
N ASP A 40 3.46 -14.24 -10.03
CA ASP A 40 3.00 -15.20 -9.02
C ASP A 40 3.21 -14.73 -7.58
N PHE A 41 3.75 -13.51 -7.38
CA PHE A 41 3.94 -12.95 -6.06
C PHE A 41 2.62 -12.39 -5.51
N SER A 42 2.26 -12.77 -4.29
CA SER A 42 1.01 -12.35 -3.64
C SER A 42 0.98 -10.85 -3.36
N MET A 43 -0.05 -10.15 -3.85
CA MET A 43 -0.25 -8.73 -3.54
C MET A 43 -0.58 -8.51 -2.05
N ALA A 44 -1.23 -9.45 -1.40
CA ALA A 44 -1.46 -9.39 0.04
C ALA A 44 -0.15 -9.47 0.84
N GLU A 45 0.78 -10.33 0.43
CA GLU A 45 2.13 -10.39 1.02
C GLU A 45 2.93 -9.13 0.77
N TYR A 46 2.77 -8.52 -0.41
CA TYR A 46 3.43 -7.25 -0.71
C TYR A 46 2.93 -6.12 0.19
N ILE A 47 1.62 -6.00 0.39
CA ILE A 47 1.05 -5.00 1.31
C ILE A 47 1.51 -5.27 2.75
N HIS A 48 1.51 -6.54 3.18
CA HIS A 48 2.04 -6.90 4.49
C HIS A 48 3.47 -6.41 4.67
N HIS A 49 4.35 -6.69 3.68
CA HIS A 49 5.74 -6.24 3.71
C HIS A 49 5.88 -4.71 3.77
N LEU A 50 5.06 -3.96 3.04
CA LEU A 50 5.07 -2.49 3.10
C LEU A 50 4.74 -1.98 4.52
N PHE A 51 3.73 -2.56 5.16
CA PHE A 51 3.37 -2.19 6.53
C PHE A 51 4.42 -2.64 7.54
N GLU A 52 4.98 -3.83 7.40
CA GLU A 52 6.04 -4.36 8.25
C GLU A 52 7.28 -3.47 8.20
N PHE A 53 7.80 -3.21 7.01
CA PHE A 53 8.90 -2.28 6.80
C PHE A 53 8.63 -0.92 7.44
N SER A 54 7.43 -0.39 7.24
CA SER A 54 7.08 0.91 7.78
C SER A 54 6.91 0.92 9.29
N ALA A 55 6.48 -0.18 9.89
CA ALA A 55 6.39 -0.32 11.34
C ALA A 55 7.78 -0.35 11.99
N GLU A 56 8.75 -1.02 11.34
CA GLU A 56 10.14 -1.13 11.80
C GLU A 56 10.91 0.19 11.63
N GLU A 57 10.72 0.87 10.49
CA GLU A 57 11.45 2.10 10.15
C GLU A 57 10.75 3.38 10.66
N SER A 58 9.57 3.29 11.24
CA SER A 58 8.86 4.45 11.77
C SER A 58 9.61 5.08 12.92
N CYS A 59 9.87 6.39 12.83
CA CYS A 59 10.47 7.15 13.94
C CYS A 59 9.55 7.29 15.16
N GLY A 60 8.29 6.84 15.08
CA GLY A 60 7.31 6.84 16.16
C GLY A 60 6.75 8.22 16.54
N LYS A 61 7.15 9.32 15.87
CA LYS A 61 6.79 10.67 16.28
C LYS A 61 5.31 11.01 16.07
N CYS A 62 4.75 10.65 14.93
CA CYS A 62 3.33 10.91 14.65
C CYS A 62 2.46 9.66 14.90
N PHE A 63 1.25 9.86 15.41
CA PHE A 63 0.31 8.77 15.70
C PHE A 63 0.00 7.90 14.48
N PRO A 64 -0.39 8.47 13.31
CA PRO A 64 -0.72 7.64 12.16
C PRO A 64 0.48 6.82 11.66
N GLY A 65 1.70 7.36 11.72
CA GLY A 65 2.90 6.62 11.35
C GLY A 65 3.21 5.50 12.34
N ARG A 66 3.18 5.80 13.65
CA ARG A 66 3.54 4.84 14.69
C ARG A 66 2.50 3.72 14.83
N LEU A 67 1.22 4.07 14.99
CA LEU A 67 0.15 3.10 15.24
C LEU A 67 -0.45 2.57 13.94
N GLY A 68 -0.54 3.40 12.90
CA GLY A 68 -1.14 3.00 11.63
C GLY A 68 -0.34 1.94 10.90
N SER A 69 1.00 2.02 10.89
CA SER A 69 1.83 0.98 10.28
C SER A 69 1.72 -0.36 11.02
N TYR A 70 1.73 -0.35 12.35
CA TYR A 70 1.49 -1.54 13.15
C TYR A 70 0.09 -2.11 12.95
N ARG A 71 -0.94 -1.26 12.91
CA ARG A 71 -2.31 -1.72 12.68
C ARG A 71 -2.50 -2.34 11.31
N GLY A 72 -1.90 -1.72 10.28
CA GLY A 72 -1.88 -2.30 8.95
C GLY A 72 -1.20 -3.66 8.92
N LYS A 73 0.01 -3.77 9.49
CA LYS A 73 0.72 -5.05 9.63
C LYS A 73 -0.14 -6.11 10.31
N GLU A 74 -0.75 -5.78 11.45
CA GLU A 74 -1.59 -6.70 12.23
C GLU A 74 -2.77 -7.25 11.41
N MET A 75 -3.47 -6.41 10.65
CA MET A 75 -4.57 -6.86 9.80
C MET A 75 -4.12 -7.90 8.76
N PHE A 76 -2.98 -7.68 8.14
CA PHE A 76 -2.45 -8.62 7.15
C PHE A 76 -1.81 -9.87 7.80
N ASP A 77 -1.21 -9.77 8.98
CA ASP A 77 -0.77 -10.92 9.77
C ASP A 77 -1.94 -11.85 10.12
N GLN A 78 -3.06 -11.29 10.54
CA GLN A 78 -4.27 -12.06 10.87
C GLN A 78 -4.85 -12.76 9.63
N ALA A 79 -4.87 -12.08 8.49
CA ALA A 79 -5.31 -12.67 7.23
C ALA A 79 -4.39 -13.81 6.78
N LYS A 80 -3.08 -13.61 6.85
CA LYS A 80 -2.07 -14.64 6.54
C LYS A 80 -2.21 -15.88 7.42
N LYS A 81 -2.47 -15.70 8.70
CA LYS A 81 -2.74 -16.78 9.66
C LYS A 81 -4.15 -17.37 9.52
N LYS A 82 -4.99 -16.84 8.64
CA LYS A 82 -6.41 -17.21 8.45
C LYS A 82 -7.25 -17.10 9.73
N THR A 83 -6.85 -16.23 10.66
CA THR A 83 -7.58 -15.98 11.92
C THR A 83 -8.66 -14.91 11.76
N ALA A 84 -8.47 -13.98 10.83
CA ALA A 84 -9.48 -12.98 10.45
C ALA A 84 -9.30 -12.57 8.99
N LYS A 85 -10.38 -12.06 8.38
CA LYS A 85 -10.31 -11.40 7.07
C LYS A 85 -10.00 -9.91 7.25
N ILE A 86 -9.42 -9.31 6.22
CA ILE A 86 -9.10 -7.88 6.21
C ILE A 86 -10.40 -7.08 6.03
N PRO A 87 -10.80 -6.24 7.00
CA PRO A 87 -11.96 -5.37 6.86
C PRO A 87 -11.61 -4.22 5.91
N LEU A 88 -12.15 -4.25 4.70
CA LEU A 88 -11.78 -3.32 3.62
C LEU A 88 -12.03 -1.87 4.00
N LYS A 89 -13.19 -1.57 4.59
CA LYS A 89 -13.54 -0.22 5.04
C LYS A 89 -12.54 0.32 6.06
N LEU A 90 -12.18 -0.50 7.06
CA LEU A 90 -11.21 -0.10 8.08
C LEU A 90 -9.81 0.13 7.48
N LEU A 91 -9.42 -0.70 6.51
CA LEU A 91 -8.17 -0.50 5.77
C LEU A 91 -8.18 0.83 5.02
N GLU A 92 -9.26 1.13 4.29
CA GLU A 92 -9.40 2.40 3.56
C GLU A 92 -9.35 3.62 4.50
N GLU A 93 -10.05 3.57 5.63
CA GLU A 93 -10.02 4.62 6.66
C GLU A 93 -8.61 4.80 7.25
N LEU A 94 -7.90 3.70 7.50
CA LEU A 94 -6.51 3.73 7.95
C LEU A 94 -5.60 4.41 6.91
N LEU A 95 -5.72 4.04 5.64
CA LEU A 95 -4.93 4.63 4.55
C LEU A 95 -5.19 6.14 4.42
N VAL A 96 -6.45 6.57 4.51
CA VAL A 96 -6.82 8.01 4.50
C VAL A 96 -6.20 8.73 5.69
N THR A 97 -6.27 8.14 6.88
CA THR A 97 -5.69 8.70 8.11
C THR A 97 -4.18 8.84 8.01
N MET A 98 -3.49 7.82 7.48
CA MET A 98 -2.03 7.87 7.27
C MET A 98 -1.65 8.93 6.23
N LYS A 99 -2.36 8.99 5.10
CA LYS A 99 -2.09 9.95 4.03
C LYS A 99 -2.21 11.41 4.49
N LYS A 100 -3.19 11.70 5.34
CA LYS A 100 -3.46 13.06 5.81
C LYS A 100 -2.74 13.44 7.10
N GLY A 101 -2.46 12.48 7.96
CA GLY A 101 -1.98 12.74 9.31
C GLY A 101 -0.51 12.41 9.57
N CYS A 102 0.18 11.71 8.67
CA CYS A 102 1.61 11.47 8.83
C CYS A 102 2.42 12.74 8.56
N LEU A 103 3.41 13.00 9.41
CA LEU A 103 4.27 14.19 9.33
C LEU A 103 5.40 14.05 8.29
N CYS A 104 5.64 12.86 7.79
CA CYS A 104 6.74 12.58 6.86
C CYS A 104 6.29 11.69 5.70
N ALA A 105 7.09 11.69 4.64
CA ALA A 105 6.82 10.91 3.43
C ALA A 105 6.92 9.38 3.65
N LEU A 106 7.67 8.87 4.64
CA LEU A 106 7.77 7.43 4.86
C LEU A 106 6.38 6.81 5.05
N CYS A 107 5.70 7.16 6.12
CA CYS A 107 4.38 6.58 6.43
C CYS A 107 3.24 7.23 5.63
N GLY A 108 3.39 8.50 5.22
CA GLY A 108 2.40 9.19 4.39
C GLY A 108 2.34 8.72 2.94
N ALA A 109 3.38 8.07 2.44
CA ALA A 109 3.41 7.51 1.08
C ALA A 109 2.87 6.07 1.00
N ILE A 110 2.85 5.30 2.11
CA ILE A 110 2.34 3.91 2.16
C ILE A 110 0.96 3.74 1.51
N PRO A 111 0.00 4.67 1.70
CA PRO A 111 -1.31 4.56 1.06
C PRO A 111 -1.26 4.46 -0.47
N THR A 112 -0.29 5.08 -1.12
CA THR A 112 -0.21 5.12 -2.59
C THR A 112 -0.09 3.73 -3.22
N PRO A 113 0.95 2.92 -2.93
CA PRO A 113 1.05 1.57 -3.50
C PRO A 113 -0.12 0.67 -3.09
N ILE A 114 -0.62 0.79 -1.86
CA ILE A 114 -1.73 -0.05 -1.39
C ILE A 114 -3.02 0.30 -2.14
N GLN A 115 -3.33 1.59 -2.34
CA GLN A 115 -4.47 2.02 -3.15
C GLN A 115 -4.34 1.58 -4.61
N ASN A 116 -3.14 1.60 -5.19
CA ASN A 116 -2.91 1.07 -6.53
C ASN A 116 -3.19 -0.45 -6.58
N ILE A 117 -2.70 -1.21 -5.59
CA ILE A 117 -2.95 -2.65 -5.51
C ILE A 117 -4.45 -2.94 -5.38
N LEU A 118 -5.16 -2.25 -4.49
CA LEU A 118 -6.60 -2.42 -4.34
C LEU A 118 -7.36 -2.10 -5.63
N LYS A 119 -6.91 -1.11 -6.39
CA LYS A 119 -7.53 -0.68 -7.65
C LYS A 119 -7.29 -1.69 -8.78
N TYR A 120 -6.06 -2.15 -8.95
CA TYR A 120 -5.65 -2.92 -10.14
C TYR A 120 -5.58 -4.43 -9.89
N PHE A 121 -5.38 -4.85 -8.65
CA PHE A 121 -5.17 -6.25 -8.25
C PHE A 121 -6.12 -6.69 -7.13
N GLY A 122 -7.15 -5.88 -6.81
CA GLY A 122 -8.09 -6.18 -5.73
C GLY A 122 -8.83 -7.50 -5.90
N ASP A 123 -9.00 -7.97 -7.13
CA ASP A 123 -9.65 -9.25 -7.42
C ASP A 123 -8.86 -10.45 -6.86
N GLU A 124 -7.55 -10.38 -6.82
CA GLU A 124 -6.68 -11.43 -6.27
C GLU A 124 -6.87 -11.59 -4.75
N MET A 125 -7.26 -10.51 -4.07
CA MET A 125 -7.40 -10.46 -2.61
C MET A 125 -8.85 -10.61 -2.11
N LYS A 126 -9.83 -10.85 -3.00
CA LYS A 126 -11.26 -10.96 -2.62
C LYS A 126 -11.52 -12.00 -1.53
N ASN A 127 -10.76 -13.09 -1.52
CA ASN A 127 -10.92 -14.15 -0.53
C ASN A 127 -10.39 -13.77 0.86
N ASP A 128 -9.43 -12.85 0.91
CA ASP A 128 -8.76 -12.39 2.13
C ASP A 128 -9.45 -11.15 2.74
N MET A 129 -10.37 -10.54 1.99
CA MET A 129 -11.07 -9.33 2.38
C MET A 129 -12.54 -9.57 2.71
N VAL A 130 -13.07 -8.74 3.60
CA VAL A 130 -14.51 -8.65 3.88
C VAL A 130 -14.98 -7.22 3.62
N LYS A 131 -16.09 -7.09 2.90
CA LYS A 131 -16.81 -5.82 2.79
C LYS A 131 -17.72 -5.73 4.01
N ASP A 132 -17.46 -4.77 4.88
CA ASP A 132 -18.41 -4.45 5.95
C ASP A 132 -19.69 -3.88 5.30
N ASN A 133 -20.81 -4.46 5.67
CA ASN A 133 -22.15 -3.98 5.26
C ASN A 133 -22.45 -2.64 5.95
#